data_d444aaaaa3c04170102647969e9a20ab
#
_entry.id   d444aaaaa3c04170102647969e9a20ab
#
_cell.length_a   1.000
_cell.length_b   1.000
_cell.length_c   1.000
_cell.angle_alpha   90.00
_cell.angle_beta   90.00
_cell.angle_gamma   90.00
#
_symmetry.space_group_name_H-M   'P 1'
#
loop_
_entity.id
_entity.type
_entity.pdbx_description
1 polymer ?
#
loop_
_entity_poly.entity_id
_entity_poly.type
_entity_poly.pdbx_seq_one_letter_code
_entity_poly.pdbx_strand_id
1 'polypeptide(L)'
;MNLTGKLLVSMPSLEDERFYKTVIYICAHSSEGTMGIIINKKIDYDLYPDLLQQLGIDKPLGNKKLYIRYGGPVETGRGFVLHSDEVIQKETLTIEKGVALTSTSEFFEDLSKGKGPVNSILALGYAGWGPGQIEKELLANSWMTLDVDATFLFDDEVSKKWNKAYSLLGIDPNLSLIHI
;
A
#
# COMPACT_ATOMS: atom_id res chain seq x y z
N MET A 1 -14.43 -15.76 -2.75
CA MET A 1 -13.46 -15.12 -1.83
C MET A 1 -13.14 -13.73 -2.36
N ASN A 2 -13.34 -12.71 -1.55
CA ASN A 2 -13.01 -11.33 -1.92
C ASN A 2 -11.91 -10.82 -0.99
N LEU A 3 -10.78 -10.45 -1.56
CA LEU A 3 -9.61 -9.98 -0.80
C LEU A 3 -9.57 -8.46 -0.62
N THR A 4 -10.53 -7.73 -1.18
CA THR A 4 -10.57 -6.26 -1.05
C THR A 4 -10.57 -5.84 0.42
N GLY A 5 -9.66 -4.93 0.78
CA GLY A 5 -9.52 -4.46 2.16
C GLY A 5 -8.65 -5.34 3.05
N LYS A 6 -8.14 -6.45 2.54
CA LYS A 6 -7.23 -7.32 3.29
C LYS A 6 -5.78 -6.96 3.01
N LEU A 7 -4.90 -7.31 3.94
CA LEU A 7 -3.47 -7.26 3.71
C LEU A 7 -2.98 -8.58 3.14
N LEU A 8 -2.02 -8.49 2.23
CA LEU A 8 -1.16 -9.60 1.86
C LEU A 8 0.20 -9.40 2.52
N VAL A 9 0.67 -10.41 3.21
CA VAL A 9 1.97 -10.40 3.87
C VAL A 9 2.84 -11.45 3.21
N SER A 10 3.99 -11.03 2.67
CA SER A 10 4.86 -11.96 1.95
C SER A 10 5.46 -12.99 2.91
N MET A 11 5.52 -14.25 2.45
CA MET A 11 6.16 -15.31 3.21
C MET A 11 7.68 -15.10 3.23
N PRO A 12 8.37 -15.50 4.31
CA PRO A 12 9.82 -15.36 4.38
C PRO A 12 10.55 -16.10 3.25
N SER A 13 9.96 -17.14 2.72
CA SER A 13 10.51 -17.96 1.64
C SER A 13 10.24 -17.40 0.24
N LEU A 14 9.52 -16.30 0.12
CA LEU A 14 9.20 -15.70 -1.20
C LEU A 14 10.49 -15.25 -1.88
N GLU A 15 10.80 -15.83 -3.04
CA GLU A 15 12.05 -15.58 -3.76
C GLU A 15 12.04 -14.33 -4.63
N ASP A 16 10.86 -13.78 -4.93
CA ASP A 16 10.74 -12.57 -5.75
C ASP A 16 11.23 -11.35 -4.96
N GLU A 17 12.40 -10.83 -5.33
CA GLU A 17 13.03 -9.69 -4.64
C GLU A 17 12.14 -8.44 -4.60
N ARG A 18 11.26 -8.27 -5.58
CA ARG A 18 10.33 -7.13 -5.62
C ARG A 18 9.39 -7.13 -4.42
N PHE A 19 9.11 -8.28 -3.85
CA PHE A 19 8.15 -8.46 -2.76
C PHE A 19 8.77 -9.06 -1.50
N TYR A 20 10.07 -8.94 -1.33
CA TYR A 20 10.75 -9.40 -0.12
C TYR A 20 10.29 -8.58 1.09
N LYS A 21 9.89 -9.25 2.16
CA LYS A 21 9.36 -8.63 3.39
C LYS A 21 8.35 -7.50 3.09
N THR A 22 7.37 -7.82 2.28
CA THR A 22 6.42 -6.84 1.76
C THR A 22 5.04 -7.01 2.38
N VAL A 23 4.39 -5.89 2.66
CA VAL A 23 3.00 -5.83 3.09
C VAL A 23 2.22 -5.03 2.04
N ILE A 24 1.17 -5.64 1.50
CA ILE A 24 0.36 -5.04 0.44
C ILE A 24 -1.08 -4.91 0.92
N TYR A 25 -1.66 -3.73 0.74
CA TYR A 25 -3.08 -3.52 0.98
C TYR A 25 -3.85 -3.73 -0.32
N ILE A 26 -4.82 -4.65 -0.31
CA ILE A 26 -5.62 -4.97 -1.51
C ILE A 26 -6.71 -3.92 -1.69
N CYS A 27 -6.61 -3.15 -2.77
CA CYS A 27 -7.55 -2.09 -3.09
C CYS A 27 -8.72 -2.58 -3.94
N ALA A 28 -8.51 -3.58 -4.79
CA ALA A 28 -9.54 -4.15 -5.65
C ALA A 28 -9.22 -5.61 -5.95
N HIS A 29 -10.23 -6.45 -5.93
CA HIS A 29 -10.12 -7.87 -6.25
C HIS A 29 -11.39 -8.35 -6.94
N SER A 30 -11.20 -9.00 -8.08
CA SER A 30 -12.31 -9.62 -8.84
C SER A 30 -11.80 -10.81 -9.64
N SER A 31 -12.68 -11.45 -10.37
CA SER A 31 -12.33 -12.53 -11.31
C SER A 31 -11.42 -12.03 -12.44
N GLU A 32 -11.37 -10.72 -12.70
CA GLU A 32 -10.57 -10.12 -13.76
C GLU A 32 -9.16 -9.75 -13.30
N GLY A 33 -8.87 -9.80 -12.01
CA GLY A 33 -7.56 -9.51 -11.47
C GLY A 33 -7.61 -8.87 -10.09
N THR A 34 -6.43 -8.48 -9.62
CA THR A 34 -6.26 -7.90 -8.29
C THR A 34 -5.28 -6.72 -8.37
N MET A 35 -5.59 -5.67 -7.62
CA MET A 35 -4.71 -4.51 -7.50
C MET A 35 -4.47 -4.22 -6.02
N GLY A 36 -3.21 -3.99 -5.67
CA GLY A 36 -2.84 -3.63 -4.31
C GLY A 36 -1.73 -2.58 -4.26
N ILE A 37 -1.56 -1.99 -3.10
CA ILE A 37 -0.54 -0.98 -2.84
C ILE A 37 0.41 -1.50 -1.77
N ILE A 38 1.71 -1.52 -2.07
CA ILE A 38 2.72 -1.80 -1.06
C ILE A 38 2.72 -0.64 -0.07
N ILE A 39 2.64 -0.94 1.23
CA ILE A 39 2.53 0.09 2.26
C ILE A 39 3.75 0.21 3.16
N ASN A 40 4.74 -0.66 3.01
CA ASN A 40 5.91 -0.69 3.90
C ASN A 40 7.26 -0.49 3.20
N LYS A 41 7.26 0.17 2.04
CA LYS A 41 8.50 0.50 1.32
C LYS A 41 8.60 2.01 1.12
N LYS A 42 9.69 2.62 1.59
CA LYS A 42 9.95 4.04 1.37
C LYS A 42 10.55 4.26 0.00
N ILE A 43 10.31 5.45 -0.57
CA ILE A 43 11.01 5.91 -1.76
C ILE A 43 12.19 6.76 -1.35
N ASP A 44 13.31 6.59 -2.04
CA ASP A 44 14.46 7.46 -1.91
C ASP A 44 14.25 8.70 -2.77
N TYR A 45 14.03 9.84 -2.11
CA TYR A 45 13.83 11.13 -2.79
C TYR A 45 15.03 11.56 -3.65
N ASP A 46 16.24 11.16 -3.28
CA ASP A 46 17.44 11.52 -4.02
C ASP A 46 17.45 10.91 -5.43
N LEU A 47 16.73 9.79 -5.61
CA LEU A 47 16.57 9.17 -6.93
C LEU A 47 15.49 9.83 -7.80
N TYR A 48 14.61 10.65 -7.18
CA TYR A 48 13.47 11.25 -7.86
C TYR A 48 13.30 12.73 -7.47
N PRO A 49 14.29 13.60 -7.82
CA PRO A 49 14.27 15.00 -7.34
C PRO A 49 13.07 15.81 -7.84
N ASP A 50 12.50 15.47 -8.99
CA ASP A 50 11.38 16.19 -9.59
C ASP A 50 10.03 15.53 -9.32
N LEU A 51 10.01 14.54 -8.43
CA LEU A 51 8.82 13.72 -8.18
C LEU A 51 7.59 14.52 -7.77
N LEU A 52 7.75 15.45 -6.85
CA LEU A 52 6.65 16.28 -6.37
C LEU A 52 6.06 17.15 -7.48
N GLN A 53 6.91 17.70 -8.35
CA GLN A 53 6.47 18.48 -9.50
C GLN A 53 5.70 17.63 -10.50
N GLN A 54 6.19 16.42 -10.76
CA GLN A 54 5.52 15.46 -11.67
C GLN A 54 4.13 15.08 -11.16
N LEU A 55 3.94 15.04 -9.85
CA LEU A 55 2.66 14.75 -9.22
C LEU A 55 1.75 15.97 -9.11
N GLY A 56 2.23 17.16 -9.50
CA GLY A 56 1.47 18.41 -9.35
C GLY A 56 1.50 18.98 -7.94
N ILE A 57 2.45 18.55 -7.12
CA ILE A 57 2.61 19.05 -5.75
C ILE A 57 3.75 20.06 -5.73
N ASP A 58 3.42 21.35 -5.59
CA ASP A 58 4.41 22.43 -5.67
C ASP A 58 5.31 22.53 -4.45
N LYS A 59 4.80 22.26 -3.27
CA LYS A 59 5.58 22.28 -2.03
C LYS A 59 5.00 21.33 -1.01
N PRO A 60 5.87 20.60 -0.26
CA PRO A 60 5.40 19.87 0.91
C PRO A 60 4.89 20.88 1.95
N LEU A 61 3.80 20.52 2.58
CA LEU A 61 3.04 21.37 3.49
C LEU A 61 3.77 21.66 4.78
N GLY A 62 4.23 22.88 4.95
CA GLY A 62 4.67 23.42 6.22
C GLY A 62 5.56 22.42 6.98
N ASN A 63 5.16 22.11 8.21
CA ASN A 63 5.88 21.15 9.07
C ASN A 63 5.46 19.69 8.88
N LYS A 64 4.49 19.41 8.02
CA LYS A 64 4.07 18.03 7.74
C LYS A 64 4.94 17.48 6.62
N LYS A 65 5.76 16.49 6.95
CA LYS A 65 6.51 15.75 5.95
C LYS A 65 5.55 14.86 5.16
N LEU A 66 5.51 15.05 3.85
CA LEU A 66 4.79 14.15 2.98
C LEU A 66 5.68 12.92 2.75
N TYR A 67 5.24 11.77 3.28
CA TYR A 67 5.96 10.51 3.08
C TYR A 67 5.46 9.85 1.81
N ILE A 68 6.36 9.72 0.84
CA ILE A 68 6.06 9.00 -0.39
C ILE A 68 6.61 7.59 -0.26
N ARG A 69 5.80 6.61 -0.66
CA ARG A 69 6.16 5.19 -0.58
C ARG A 69 6.19 4.58 -1.97
N TYR A 70 6.96 3.52 -2.10
CA TYR A 70 6.96 2.70 -3.30
C TYR A 70 5.75 1.76 -3.21
N GLY A 71 4.76 1.97 -4.09
CA GLY A 71 3.51 1.22 -4.05
C GLY A 71 3.48 -0.04 -4.88
N GLY A 72 4.45 -0.20 -5.79
CA GLY A 72 4.54 -1.40 -6.62
C GLY A 72 5.22 -1.16 -7.96
N PRO A 73 5.48 -2.24 -8.71
CA PRO A 73 6.25 -2.17 -9.96
C PRO A 73 5.45 -1.71 -11.18
N VAL A 74 4.11 -1.60 -11.08
CA VAL A 74 3.26 -1.23 -12.21
C VAL A 74 2.99 0.26 -12.18
N GLU A 75 3.12 0.93 -13.33
CA GLU A 75 2.88 2.38 -13.48
C GLU A 75 3.61 3.21 -12.41
N THR A 76 4.92 3.02 -12.30
CA THR A 76 5.74 3.60 -11.23
C THR A 76 5.76 5.13 -11.19
N GLY A 77 5.36 5.79 -12.27
CA GLY A 77 5.21 7.25 -12.32
C GLY A 77 3.85 7.77 -11.86
N ARG A 78 2.92 6.88 -11.55
CA ARG A 78 1.57 7.26 -11.15
C ARG A 78 1.43 7.25 -9.64
N GLY A 79 0.85 8.34 -9.10
CA GLY A 79 0.59 8.47 -7.67
C GLY A 79 -0.78 7.96 -7.28
N PHE A 80 -0.83 7.31 -6.12
CA PHE A 80 -2.06 6.83 -5.49
C PHE A 80 -2.06 7.27 -4.03
N VAL A 81 -3.19 7.75 -3.55
CA VAL A 81 -3.32 8.10 -2.13
C VAL A 81 -4.30 7.15 -1.47
N LEU A 82 -3.80 6.35 -0.54
CA LEU A 82 -4.64 5.66 0.45
C LEU A 82 -4.90 6.64 1.57
N HIS A 83 -6.15 6.83 1.96
CA HIS A 83 -6.48 7.85 2.94
C HIS A 83 -7.71 7.50 3.76
N SER A 84 -7.85 8.19 4.88
CA SER A 84 -9.06 8.08 5.69
C SER A 84 -10.26 8.68 4.95
N ASP A 85 -11.44 8.13 5.18
CA ASP A 85 -12.61 8.31 4.31
C ASP A 85 -13.50 9.52 4.64
N GLU A 86 -13.02 10.44 5.49
CA GLU A 86 -13.75 11.69 5.77
C GLU A 86 -13.69 12.68 4.60
N VAL A 87 -12.78 12.48 3.64
CA VAL A 87 -12.70 13.27 2.40
C VAL A 87 -13.00 12.36 1.23
N ILE A 88 -14.11 12.58 0.56
CA ILE A 88 -14.55 11.82 -0.61
C ILE A 88 -14.75 12.76 -1.78
N GLN A 89 -14.05 12.53 -2.88
CA GLN A 89 -14.22 13.23 -4.13
C GLN A 89 -14.92 12.33 -5.16
N LYS A 90 -15.25 12.88 -6.32
CA LYS A 90 -15.99 12.17 -7.36
C LYS A 90 -15.34 10.85 -7.78
N GLU A 91 -14.02 10.84 -7.89
CA GLU A 91 -13.24 9.68 -8.35
C GLU A 91 -12.60 8.88 -7.20
N THR A 92 -13.03 9.13 -5.98
CA THR A 92 -12.55 8.37 -4.82
C THR A 92 -13.20 6.99 -4.79
N LEU A 93 -12.38 5.96 -4.66
CA LEU A 93 -12.83 4.59 -4.47
C LEU A 93 -12.85 4.27 -2.98
N THR A 94 -14.02 4.01 -2.42
CA THR A 94 -14.14 3.53 -1.04
C THR A 94 -13.83 2.04 -1.03
N ILE A 95 -12.83 1.63 -0.25
CA ILE A 95 -12.39 0.24 -0.19
C ILE A 95 -13.10 -0.50 0.93
N GLU A 96 -13.01 0.04 2.15
CA GLU A 96 -13.75 -0.44 3.31
C GLU A 96 -13.95 0.72 4.29
N LYS A 97 -14.64 0.48 5.41
CA LYS A 97 -14.89 1.52 6.41
C LYS A 97 -13.57 2.11 6.91
N GLY A 98 -13.43 3.40 6.75
CA GLY A 98 -12.25 4.14 7.18
C GLY A 98 -11.13 4.24 6.15
N VAL A 99 -11.25 3.59 4.99
CA VAL A 99 -10.18 3.56 3.98
C VAL A 99 -10.72 3.82 2.58
N ALA A 100 -10.09 4.77 1.89
CA ALA A 100 -10.42 5.13 0.52
C ALA A 100 -9.14 5.31 -0.30
N LEU A 101 -9.29 5.29 -1.62
CA LEU A 101 -8.19 5.46 -2.58
C LEU A 101 -8.56 6.53 -3.59
N THR A 102 -7.65 7.50 -3.78
CA THR A 102 -7.80 8.55 -4.80
C THR A 102 -6.50 8.71 -5.56
N SER A 103 -6.58 8.92 -6.88
CA SER A 103 -5.39 9.09 -7.72
C SER A 103 -5.52 10.26 -8.70
N THR A 104 -6.23 11.33 -8.33
CA THR A 104 -6.41 12.51 -9.17
C THR A 104 -5.41 13.61 -8.80
N SER A 105 -4.98 14.41 -9.78
CA SER A 105 -4.11 15.54 -9.55
C SER A 105 -4.74 16.58 -8.62
N GLU A 106 -6.05 16.74 -8.69
CA GLU A 106 -6.81 17.63 -7.79
C GLU A 106 -6.63 17.23 -6.31
N PHE A 107 -6.69 15.94 -6.03
CA PHE A 107 -6.49 15.43 -4.68
C PHE A 107 -5.06 15.67 -4.19
N PHE A 108 -4.07 15.47 -5.05
CA PHE A 108 -2.66 15.78 -4.71
C PHE A 108 -2.47 17.26 -4.41
N GLU A 109 -3.12 18.12 -5.18
CA GLU A 109 -3.07 19.57 -4.96
C GLU A 109 -3.70 19.94 -3.61
N ASP A 110 -4.82 19.35 -3.26
CA ASP A 110 -5.47 19.57 -1.95
C ASP A 110 -4.57 19.09 -0.81
N LEU A 111 -3.91 17.96 -0.95
CA LEU A 111 -2.92 17.47 0.01
C LEU A 111 -1.81 18.51 0.21
N SER A 112 -1.31 19.07 -0.89
CA SER A 112 -0.24 20.06 -0.84
C SER A 112 -0.65 21.36 -0.13
N LYS A 113 -1.94 21.66 -0.09
CA LYS A 113 -2.49 22.85 0.57
C LYS A 113 -2.98 22.61 2.01
N GLY A 114 -2.77 21.43 2.57
CA GLY A 114 -3.22 21.09 3.91
C GLY A 114 -4.70 20.76 4.02
N LYS A 115 -5.38 20.56 2.90
CA LYS A 115 -6.82 20.28 2.85
C LYS A 115 -7.15 18.81 2.73
N GLY A 116 -6.17 17.96 2.95
CA GLY A 116 -6.33 16.52 2.80
C GLY A 116 -6.96 15.86 4.02
N PRO A 117 -7.18 14.54 3.94
CA PRO A 117 -7.68 13.74 5.05
C PRO A 117 -6.69 13.71 6.22
N VAL A 118 -7.17 13.27 7.39
CA VAL A 118 -6.35 13.17 8.59
C VAL A 118 -5.20 12.19 8.40
N ASN A 119 -5.48 11.05 7.77
CA ASN A 119 -4.47 10.03 7.50
C ASN A 119 -4.35 9.81 6.00
N SER A 120 -3.12 9.77 5.50
CA SER A 120 -2.87 9.50 4.09
C SER A 120 -1.52 8.84 3.88
N ILE A 121 -1.46 7.99 2.85
CA ILE A 121 -0.24 7.39 2.33
C ILE A 121 -0.19 7.72 0.85
N LEU A 122 0.86 8.43 0.42
CA LEU A 122 1.09 8.66 -1.00
C LEU A 122 2.04 7.58 -1.51
N ALA A 123 1.59 6.80 -2.48
CA ALA A 123 2.37 5.72 -3.06
C ALA A 123 2.57 5.92 -4.55
N LEU A 124 3.73 5.54 -5.06
CA LEU A 124 4.03 5.52 -6.48
C LEU A 124 3.96 4.10 -7.01
N GLY A 125 3.16 3.92 -8.05
CA GLY A 125 2.93 2.61 -8.63
C GLY A 125 2.03 1.72 -7.80
N TYR A 126 1.76 0.53 -8.31
CA TYR A 126 0.94 -0.46 -7.63
C TYR A 126 1.42 -1.87 -7.96
N ALA A 127 0.93 -2.85 -7.20
CA ALA A 127 1.12 -4.27 -7.48
C ALA A 127 -0.13 -4.81 -8.16
N GLY A 128 0.04 -5.56 -9.23
CA GLY A 128 -1.06 -6.13 -9.99
C GLY A 128 -0.93 -7.62 -10.19
N TRP A 129 -2.07 -8.31 -10.15
CA TRP A 129 -2.18 -9.74 -10.45
C TRP A 129 -3.24 -9.92 -11.52
N GLY A 130 -2.95 -10.75 -12.51
CA GLY A 130 -3.92 -11.12 -13.52
C GLY A 130 -5.04 -12.02 -12.97
N PRO A 131 -6.03 -12.38 -13.83
CA PRO A 131 -7.13 -13.23 -13.40
C PRO A 131 -6.66 -14.54 -12.77
N GLY A 132 -7.07 -14.82 -11.54
CA GLY A 132 -6.74 -16.05 -10.82
C GLY A 132 -5.30 -16.15 -10.31
N GLN A 133 -4.46 -15.17 -10.58
CA GLN A 133 -3.04 -15.24 -10.21
C GLN A 133 -2.82 -15.19 -8.71
N ILE A 134 -3.47 -14.26 -8.01
CA ILE A 134 -3.30 -14.14 -6.56
C ILE A 134 -3.80 -15.39 -5.84
N GLU A 135 -4.89 -15.98 -6.32
CA GLU A 135 -5.44 -17.20 -5.74
C GLU A 135 -4.42 -18.35 -5.85
N LYS A 136 -3.73 -18.47 -6.98
CA LYS A 136 -2.67 -19.48 -7.15
C LYS A 136 -1.50 -19.22 -6.21
N GLU A 137 -1.09 -17.98 -6.05
CA GLU A 137 0.01 -17.61 -5.15
C GLU A 137 -0.33 -17.88 -3.70
N LEU A 138 -1.59 -17.67 -3.31
CA LEU A 138 -2.07 -17.99 -1.96
C LEU A 138 -2.03 -19.52 -1.73
N LEU A 139 -2.47 -20.31 -2.70
CA LEU A 139 -2.40 -21.76 -2.61
C LEU A 139 -0.97 -22.27 -2.55
N ALA A 140 -0.04 -21.58 -3.19
CA ALA A 140 1.39 -21.89 -3.16
C ALA A 140 2.09 -21.36 -1.90
N ASN A 141 1.35 -20.79 -0.96
CA ASN A 141 1.87 -20.19 0.28
C ASN A 141 2.91 -19.08 0.06
N SER A 142 2.76 -18.32 -1.02
CA SER A 142 3.62 -17.14 -1.27
C SER A 142 3.25 -15.97 -0.38
N TRP A 143 1.99 -15.89 0.01
CA TRP A 143 1.41 -14.80 0.79
C TRP A 143 0.50 -15.35 1.89
N MET A 144 0.41 -14.58 2.97
CA MET A 144 -0.63 -14.77 3.99
C MET A 144 -1.59 -13.59 3.94
N THR A 145 -2.85 -13.81 4.28
CA THR A 145 -3.85 -12.74 4.36
C THR A 145 -4.11 -12.36 5.81
N LEU A 146 -4.39 -11.10 6.04
CA LEU A 146 -4.64 -10.55 7.37
C LEU A 146 -5.67 -9.44 7.29
N ASP A 147 -6.67 -9.49 8.18
CA ASP A 147 -7.59 -8.39 8.37
C ASP A 147 -6.99 -7.39 9.35
N VAL A 148 -6.99 -6.11 8.99
CA VAL A 148 -6.45 -5.05 9.84
C VAL A 148 -7.40 -3.85 9.85
N ASP A 149 -7.27 -3.03 10.89
CA ASP A 149 -7.99 -1.77 10.97
C ASP A 149 -7.18 -0.63 10.32
N ALA A 150 -7.82 0.53 10.20
CA ALA A 150 -7.20 1.70 9.60
C ALA A 150 -5.98 2.18 10.41
N THR A 151 -5.97 1.96 11.71
CA THR A 151 -4.84 2.35 12.58
C THR A 151 -3.57 1.62 12.18
N PHE A 152 -3.65 0.33 11.92
CA PHE A 152 -2.50 -0.45 11.44
C PHE A 152 -2.03 0.05 10.08
N LEU A 153 -2.98 0.26 9.16
CA LEU A 153 -2.68 0.69 7.79
C LEU A 153 -1.91 2.01 7.76
N PHE A 154 -2.35 2.99 8.54
CA PHE A 154 -1.79 4.35 8.52
C PHE A 154 -0.66 4.59 9.52
N ASP A 155 -0.23 3.57 10.24
CA ASP A 155 0.93 3.66 11.14
C ASP A 155 2.20 3.96 10.34
N ASP A 156 2.97 4.96 10.77
CA ASP A 156 4.18 5.43 10.09
C ASP A 156 5.42 4.56 10.31
N GLU A 157 5.36 3.54 11.16
CA GLU A 157 6.47 2.64 11.41
C GLU A 157 6.65 1.63 10.28
N VAL A 158 7.03 2.14 9.11
CA VAL A 158 7.12 1.37 7.85
C VAL A 158 8.06 0.17 7.97
N SER A 159 9.22 0.37 8.59
CA SER A 159 10.25 -0.68 8.71
C SER A 159 9.83 -1.85 9.60
N LYS A 160 8.83 -1.66 10.46
CA LYS A 160 8.36 -2.68 11.40
C LYS A 160 7.05 -3.34 10.96
N LYS A 161 6.45 -2.89 9.88
CA LYS A 161 5.11 -3.33 9.48
C LYS A 161 5.02 -4.82 9.17
N TRP A 162 6.01 -5.36 8.48
CA TRP A 162 6.04 -6.78 8.15
C TRP A 162 6.12 -7.65 9.41
N ASN A 163 7.01 -7.30 10.35
CA ASN A 163 7.12 -8.00 11.63
C ASN A 163 5.86 -7.87 12.48
N LYS A 164 5.25 -6.69 12.50
CA LYS A 164 3.98 -6.46 13.22
C LYS A 164 2.84 -7.32 12.64
N ALA A 165 2.78 -7.46 11.32
CA ALA A 165 1.79 -8.31 10.66
C ALA A 165 1.94 -9.77 11.11
N TYR A 166 3.16 -10.27 11.16
CA TYR A 166 3.42 -11.63 11.66
C TYR A 166 3.04 -11.78 13.13
N SER A 167 3.30 -10.77 13.96
CA SER A 167 2.87 -10.79 15.37
C SER A 167 1.36 -10.90 15.50
N LEU A 168 0.61 -10.18 14.66
CA LEU A 168 -0.85 -10.25 14.66
C LEU A 168 -1.37 -11.61 14.21
N LEU A 169 -0.64 -12.30 13.34
CA LEU A 169 -0.95 -13.66 12.91
C LEU A 169 -0.57 -14.71 13.97
N GLY A 170 0.18 -14.33 15.01
CA GLY A 170 0.67 -15.24 16.02
C GLY A 170 1.81 -16.14 15.54
N ILE A 171 2.53 -15.72 14.51
CA ILE A 171 3.60 -16.49 13.88
C ILE A 171 4.92 -15.73 14.01
N ASP A 172 5.99 -16.44 14.39
CA ASP A 172 7.35 -15.91 14.31
C ASP A 172 7.91 -16.20 12.92
N PRO A 173 8.23 -15.20 12.09
CA PRO A 173 8.74 -15.43 10.74
C PRO A 173 10.06 -16.19 10.71
N ASN A 174 10.87 -16.09 11.76
CA ASN A 174 12.13 -16.83 11.85
C ASN A 174 11.91 -18.33 12.07
N LEU A 175 10.87 -18.69 12.83
CA LEU A 175 10.51 -20.07 13.06
C LEU A 175 9.84 -20.70 11.84
N SER A 176 9.10 -19.93 11.04
CA SER A 176 8.44 -20.44 9.85
C SER A 176 9.43 -20.94 8.80
N LEU A 177 10.65 -20.42 8.80
CA LEU A 177 11.72 -20.90 7.90
C LEU A 177 12.26 -22.27 8.30
N ILE A 178 12.08 -22.67 9.55
CA ILE A 178 12.63 -23.91 10.09
C ILE A 178 11.68 -25.09 9.84
N HIS A 179 10.41 -24.83 9.64
CA HIS A 179 9.36 -25.84 9.52
C HIS A 179 8.93 -26.15 8.08
N ILE A 180 9.73 -25.74 7.12
CA ILE A 180 9.47 -26.03 5.71
C ILE A 180 9.87 -27.45 5.34
#